data_065c348f7857e25a50ba48e873649552
#
_entry.id   065c348f7857e25a50ba48e873649552
#
_cell.length_a   1.000
_cell.length_b   1.000
_cell.length_c   1.000
_cell.angle_alpha   90.00
_cell.angle_beta   90.00
_cell.angle_gamma   90.00
#
_symmetry.space_group_name_H-M   'P 1'
#
loop_
_entity.id
_entity.type
_entity.pdbx_description
1 polymer ?
#
loop_
_entity_poly.entity_id
_entity_poly.type
_entity_poly.pdbx_seq_one_letter_code
_entity_poly.pdbx_strand_id
1 'polypeptide(L)'
;VRAAAAQGCRVLVSTDHLTLPASMDPRCECQVPARDLPAHQAAFDAARELAAEIAPDMDFIFGFECDWYPGCEHNVAKWAQNAQVKLGSVPWIGAAGDISIAAGEHGCDRIDPADAPGLAAGWIDYSEDMHIWEELGANGVWRAYVDAWCAACESPLAFDSMAHPDLPMRFSQDGWSAPTNVESLWDEMAACAHDTNRRIELSTASLRKGLPDYYPATGLLERFFKAGVSITIGSDAHIASDICFGILEAQKHAFAAGYR
;
A
#
# COMPACT_ATOMS: atom_id res chain seq x y z
N VAL A 1 0.99 -17.80 -8.39
CA VAL A 1 0.74 -19.15 -7.85
C VAL A 1 1.97 -20.05 -8.00
N ARG A 2 2.44 -20.41 -9.25
CA ARG A 2 3.57 -21.35 -9.45
C ARG A 2 4.85 -20.93 -8.73
N ALA A 3 5.22 -19.66 -8.80
CA ALA A 3 6.39 -19.14 -8.12
C ALA A 3 6.26 -19.24 -6.58
N ALA A 4 5.09 -18.91 -6.02
CA ALA A 4 4.81 -19.06 -4.60
C ALA A 4 4.90 -20.53 -4.14
N ALA A 5 4.29 -21.44 -4.89
CA ALA A 5 4.35 -22.86 -4.60
C ALA A 5 5.79 -23.39 -4.61
N ALA A 6 6.60 -22.99 -5.61
CA ALA A 6 8.01 -23.37 -5.70
C ALA A 6 8.87 -22.86 -4.53
N GLN A 7 8.47 -21.75 -3.89
CA GLN A 7 9.11 -21.18 -2.70
C GLN A 7 8.58 -21.78 -1.37
N GLY A 8 7.61 -22.70 -1.44
CA GLY A 8 6.98 -23.28 -0.25
C GLY A 8 6.10 -22.27 0.52
N CYS A 9 5.55 -21.28 -0.17
CA CYS A 9 4.65 -20.30 0.41
C CYS A 9 3.40 -21.01 0.99
N ARG A 10 3.02 -20.67 2.23
CA ARG A 10 1.86 -21.25 2.90
C ARG A 10 0.63 -20.37 2.81
N VAL A 11 0.82 -19.07 2.65
CA VAL A 11 -0.25 -18.09 2.46
C VAL A 11 0.18 -17.13 1.37
N LEU A 12 -0.59 -17.06 0.30
CA LEU A 12 -0.43 -16.10 -0.78
C LEU A 12 -1.68 -15.23 -0.84
N VAL A 13 -1.51 -13.92 -0.72
CA VAL A 13 -2.59 -12.95 -0.89
C VAL A 13 -2.36 -12.19 -2.19
N SER A 14 -3.33 -12.20 -3.10
CA SER A 14 -3.34 -11.32 -4.27
C SER A 14 -3.94 -9.99 -3.84
N THR A 15 -3.19 -8.91 -3.99
CA THR A 15 -3.56 -7.57 -3.54
C THR A 15 -3.21 -6.53 -4.60
N ASP A 16 -3.70 -6.74 -5.82
CA ASP A 16 -3.57 -5.74 -6.88
C ASP A 16 -4.23 -4.43 -6.45
N HIS A 17 -3.71 -3.30 -6.95
CA HIS A 17 -4.29 -2.00 -6.63
C HIS A 17 -5.75 -1.91 -7.09
N LEU A 18 -6.61 -1.48 -6.18
CA LEU A 18 -8.03 -1.28 -6.46
C LEU A 18 -8.20 -0.10 -7.42
N THR A 19 -9.36 -0.06 -8.07
CA THR A 19 -9.77 1.06 -8.93
C THR A 19 -9.61 2.41 -8.25
N LEU A 20 -9.02 3.35 -8.97
CA LEU A 20 -8.75 4.72 -8.54
C LEU A 20 -9.62 5.74 -9.30
N PRO A 21 -9.81 6.95 -8.76
CA PRO A 21 -10.35 8.08 -9.50
C PRO A 21 -9.47 8.42 -10.72
N ALA A 22 -10.10 8.87 -11.80
CA ALA A 22 -9.39 9.28 -13.01
C ALA A 22 -8.41 10.44 -12.77
N SER A 23 -8.66 11.27 -11.74
CA SER A 23 -7.78 12.35 -11.31
C SER A 23 -6.47 11.87 -10.68
N MET A 24 -6.46 10.66 -10.12
CA MET A 24 -5.25 10.07 -9.51
C MET A 24 -4.46 9.22 -10.49
N ASP A 25 -5.14 8.45 -11.34
CA ASP A 25 -4.51 7.58 -12.34
C ASP A 25 -5.22 7.72 -13.70
N PRO A 26 -4.99 8.83 -14.41
CA PRO A 26 -5.70 9.13 -15.66
C PRO A 26 -5.39 8.16 -16.80
N ARG A 27 -4.29 7.41 -16.71
CA ARG A 27 -3.86 6.45 -17.72
C ARG A 27 -4.13 4.99 -17.38
N CYS A 28 -4.70 4.74 -16.20
CA CYS A 28 -4.95 3.38 -15.67
C CYS A 28 -3.68 2.51 -15.65
N GLU A 29 -2.57 3.06 -15.20
CA GLU A 29 -1.28 2.37 -15.15
C GLU A 29 -1.03 1.70 -13.80
N CYS A 30 -1.70 2.18 -12.74
CA CYS A 30 -1.43 1.76 -11.35
C CYS A 30 -2.54 0.91 -10.72
N GLN A 31 -3.60 0.56 -11.44
CA GLN A 31 -4.82 0.00 -10.85
C GLN A 31 -5.45 -1.10 -11.71
N VAL A 32 -6.37 -1.86 -11.13
CA VAL A 32 -7.36 -2.64 -11.88
C VAL A 32 -8.53 -1.72 -12.22
N PRO A 33 -8.75 -1.35 -13.48
CA PRO A 33 -9.86 -0.47 -13.86
C PRO A 33 -11.21 -1.08 -13.49
N ALA A 34 -12.19 -0.24 -13.15
CA ALA A 34 -13.53 -0.72 -12.74
C ALA A 34 -14.19 -1.66 -13.75
N ARG A 35 -13.99 -1.41 -15.05
CA ARG A 35 -14.49 -2.27 -16.14
C ARG A 35 -13.88 -3.67 -16.15
N ASP A 36 -12.65 -3.82 -15.62
CA ASP A 36 -11.89 -5.07 -15.67
C ASP A 36 -12.00 -5.88 -14.37
N LEU A 37 -12.63 -5.35 -13.32
CA LEU A 37 -12.82 -6.06 -12.05
C LEU A 37 -13.47 -7.46 -12.20
N PRO A 38 -14.50 -7.66 -13.07
CA PRO A 38 -15.05 -9.00 -13.29
C PRO A 38 -14.04 -9.97 -13.92
N ALA A 39 -13.22 -9.50 -14.85
CA ALA A 39 -12.17 -10.31 -15.49
C ALA A 39 -11.03 -10.63 -14.50
N HIS A 40 -10.67 -9.66 -13.67
CA HIS A 40 -9.69 -9.83 -12.59
C HIS A 40 -10.16 -10.89 -11.59
N GLN A 41 -11.43 -10.83 -11.15
CA GLN A 41 -12.01 -11.87 -10.29
C GLN A 41 -11.98 -13.25 -10.93
N ALA A 42 -12.35 -13.36 -12.21
CA ALA A 42 -12.32 -14.63 -12.93
C ALA A 42 -10.89 -15.18 -13.08
N ALA A 43 -9.90 -14.32 -13.29
CA ALA A 43 -8.49 -14.71 -13.34
C ALA A 43 -8.00 -15.22 -11.96
N PHE A 44 -8.41 -14.56 -10.87
CA PHE A 44 -8.14 -15.04 -9.52
C PHE A 44 -8.76 -16.43 -9.27
N ASP A 45 -10.03 -16.63 -9.63
CA ASP A 45 -10.73 -17.90 -9.43
C ASP A 45 -10.03 -19.04 -10.19
N ALA A 46 -9.61 -18.82 -11.43
CA ALA A 46 -8.81 -19.79 -12.18
C ALA A 46 -7.45 -20.06 -11.54
N ALA A 47 -6.79 -19.01 -11.01
CA ALA A 47 -5.52 -19.15 -10.30
C ALA A 47 -5.68 -19.93 -8.98
N ARG A 48 -6.83 -19.79 -8.31
CA ARG A 48 -7.17 -20.51 -7.08
C ARG A 48 -7.39 -22.01 -7.36
N GLU A 49 -8.05 -22.36 -8.47
CA GLU A 49 -8.17 -23.75 -8.90
C GLU A 49 -6.78 -24.37 -9.16
N LEU A 50 -5.90 -23.65 -9.86
CA LEU A 50 -4.52 -24.07 -10.06
C LEU A 50 -3.77 -24.21 -8.72
N ALA A 51 -3.95 -23.30 -7.78
CA ALA A 51 -3.32 -23.38 -6.46
C ALA A 51 -3.74 -24.65 -5.72
N ALA A 52 -5.03 -24.99 -5.74
CA ALA A 52 -5.56 -26.20 -5.13
C ALA A 52 -4.96 -27.49 -5.75
N GLU A 53 -4.63 -27.45 -7.06
CA GLU A 53 -4.01 -28.59 -7.75
C GLU A 53 -2.52 -28.75 -7.40
N ILE A 54 -1.73 -27.66 -7.45
CA ILE A 54 -0.26 -27.74 -7.37
C ILE A 54 0.33 -27.46 -6.00
N ALA A 55 -0.43 -26.84 -5.11
CA ALA A 55 -0.02 -26.45 -3.75
C ALA A 55 -1.23 -26.51 -2.80
N PRO A 56 -1.79 -27.71 -2.54
CA PRO A 56 -3.03 -27.87 -1.76
C PRO A 56 -2.92 -27.38 -0.32
N ASP A 57 -1.70 -27.25 0.20
CA ASP A 57 -1.43 -26.74 1.54
C ASP A 57 -1.22 -25.20 1.58
N MET A 58 -1.37 -24.51 0.45
CA MET A 58 -1.24 -23.08 0.34
C MET A 58 -2.61 -22.40 0.34
N ASP A 59 -2.86 -21.56 1.33
CA ASP A 59 -4.01 -20.67 1.30
C ASP A 59 -3.77 -19.57 0.26
N PHE A 60 -4.66 -19.49 -0.75
CA PHE A 60 -4.63 -18.42 -1.74
C PHE A 60 -5.85 -17.53 -1.57
N ILE A 61 -5.61 -16.28 -1.16
CA ILE A 61 -6.60 -15.35 -0.64
C ILE A 61 -6.76 -14.19 -1.63
N PHE A 62 -8.02 -13.79 -1.89
CA PHE A 62 -8.37 -12.66 -2.73
C PHE A 62 -8.41 -11.37 -1.91
N GLY A 63 -7.72 -10.36 -2.36
CA GLY A 63 -7.70 -9.05 -1.73
C GLY A 63 -7.40 -7.94 -2.72
N PHE A 64 -7.33 -6.73 -2.19
CA PHE A 64 -6.87 -5.53 -2.90
C PHE A 64 -5.96 -4.71 -2.01
N GLU A 65 -4.99 -4.06 -2.62
CA GLU A 65 -4.38 -2.88 -2.07
C GLU A 65 -5.29 -1.69 -2.40
N CYS A 66 -5.75 -1.02 -1.35
CA CYS A 66 -6.72 0.07 -1.43
C CYS A 66 -5.98 1.37 -1.10
N ASP A 67 -5.62 2.11 -2.13
CA ASP A 67 -5.00 3.42 -1.97
C ASP A 67 -6.00 4.39 -1.37
N TRP A 68 -5.67 4.86 -0.17
CA TRP A 68 -6.54 5.76 0.55
C TRP A 68 -6.40 7.20 0.06
N TYR A 69 -7.50 7.85 -0.11
CA TYR A 69 -7.63 9.29 -0.39
C TYR A 69 -8.90 9.81 0.29
N PRO A 70 -8.99 11.12 0.61
CA PRO A 70 -10.18 11.68 1.24
C PRO A 70 -11.47 11.38 0.46
N GLY A 71 -12.44 10.76 1.12
CA GLY A 71 -13.73 10.40 0.51
C GLY A 71 -13.77 9.06 -0.22
N CYS A 72 -12.72 8.24 -0.15
CA CYS A 72 -12.62 6.95 -0.84
C CYS A 72 -13.61 5.89 -0.35
N GLU A 73 -14.26 6.08 0.79
CA GLU A 73 -15.04 5.03 1.49
C GLU A 73 -16.11 4.39 0.61
N HIS A 74 -16.84 5.21 -0.15
CA HIS A 74 -17.87 4.71 -1.05
C HIS A 74 -17.27 3.86 -2.19
N ASN A 75 -16.21 4.36 -2.79
CA ASN A 75 -15.52 3.71 -3.90
C ASN A 75 -14.92 2.37 -3.48
N VAL A 76 -14.19 2.35 -2.36
CA VAL A 76 -13.59 1.12 -1.83
C VAL A 76 -14.68 0.11 -1.45
N ALA A 77 -15.73 0.54 -0.76
CA ALA A 77 -16.86 -0.35 -0.42
C ALA A 77 -17.53 -0.95 -1.66
N LYS A 78 -17.66 -0.17 -2.73
CA LYS A 78 -18.27 -0.62 -4.00
C LYS A 78 -17.37 -1.61 -4.73
N TRP A 79 -16.08 -1.31 -4.88
CA TRP A 79 -15.21 -2.06 -5.79
C TRP A 79 -14.49 -3.22 -5.09
N ALA A 80 -14.23 -3.14 -3.78
CA ALA A 80 -13.63 -4.21 -3.00
C ALA A 80 -14.64 -5.12 -2.29
N GLN A 81 -15.91 -5.13 -2.70
CA GLN A 81 -16.99 -5.88 -2.00
C GLN A 81 -16.71 -7.39 -1.88
N ASN A 82 -15.96 -7.98 -2.80
CA ASN A 82 -15.63 -9.40 -2.82
C ASN A 82 -14.26 -9.71 -2.19
N ALA A 83 -13.51 -8.69 -1.77
CA ALA A 83 -12.20 -8.88 -1.17
C ALA A 83 -12.32 -9.53 0.21
N GLN A 84 -11.48 -10.54 0.45
CA GLN A 84 -11.32 -11.17 1.76
C GLN A 84 -10.29 -10.42 2.60
N VAL A 85 -9.35 -9.72 1.94
CA VAL A 85 -8.31 -8.91 2.55
C VAL A 85 -8.26 -7.54 1.86
N LYS A 86 -8.17 -6.49 2.65
CA LYS A 86 -7.95 -5.12 2.19
C LYS A 86 -6.70 -4.58 2.87
N LEU A 87 -5.67 -4.31 2.08
CA LEU A 87 -4.54 -3.51 2.53
C LEU A 87 -4.88 -2.04 2.36
N GLY A 88 -4.68 -1.24 3.39
CA GLY A 88 -4.78 0.21 3.29
C GLY A 88 -3.42 0.79 2.92
N SER A 89 -3.32 1.48 1.81
CA SER A 89 -2.10 2.12 1.34
C SER A 89 -2.28 3.63 1.29
N VAL A 90 -1.21 4.40 1.46
CA VAL A 90 -1.25 5.87 1.38
C VAL A 90 -0.11 6.36 0.49
N PRO A 91 -0.14 6.06 -0.82
CA PRO A 91 0.84 6.58 -1.76
C PRO A 91 0.51 7.99 -2.27
N TRP A 92 -0.71 8.47 -2.00
CA TRP A 92 -1.22 9.77 -2.42
C TRP A 92 -1.48 10.67 -1.21
N ILE A 93 -1.08 11.93 -1.32
CA ILE A 93 -1.41 12.97 -0.33
C ILE A 93 -2.17 14.13 -0.98
N GLY A 94 -3.02 14.79 -0.19
CA GLY A 94 -3.89 15.88 -0.65
C GLY A 94 -5.21 15.40 -1.25
N ALA A 95 -5.93 16.32 -1.90
CA ALA A 95 -7.23 16.03 -2.50
C ALA A 95 -7.09 15.19 -3.77
N ALA A 96 -8.01 14.25 -3.97
CA ALA A 96 -8.00 13.36 -5.14
C ALA A 96 -8.78 13.91 -6.37
N GLY A 97 -9.16 15.18 -6.37
CA GLY A 97 -9.97 15.77 -7.44
C GLY A 97 -11.38 15.18 -7.51
N ASP A 98 -11.93 14.99 -8.72
CA ASP A 98 -13.25 14.37 -8.88
C ASP A 98 -13.19 12.86 -8.68
N ILE A 99 -13.59 12.39 -7.51
CA ILE A 99 -13.60 10.98 -7.12
C ILE A 99 -14.82 10.21 -7.65
N SER A 100 -15.75 10.88 -8.31
CA SER A 100 -16.96 10.23 -8.84
C SER A 100 -16.67 9.45 -10.13
N ILE A 101 -15.58 9.76 -10.81
CA ILE A 101 -15.19 9.17 -12.09
C ILE A 101 -14.01 8.21 -11.85
N ALA A 102 -14.27 6.93 -12.07
CA ALA A 102 -13.20 5.94 -12.05
C ALA A 102 -12.35 6.00 -13.33
N ALA A 103 -11.06 5.80 -13.19
CA ALA A 103 -10.17 5.71 -14.32
C ALA A 103 -10.62 4.59 -15.28
N GLY A 104 -10.58 4.88 -16.57
CA GLY A 104 -10.98 3.94 -17.62
C GLY A 104 -12.50 3.73 -17.80
N GLU A 105 -13.38 4.35 -17.01
CA GLU A 105 -14.83 4.25 -17.24
C GLU A 105 -15.29 4.89 -18.55
N HIS A 106 -14.59 5.92 -19.03
CA HIS A 106 -14.95 6.66 -20.23
C HIS A 106 -14.11 6.33 -21.47
N GLY A 107 -13.23 5.33 -21.41
CA GLY A 107 -12.36 4.98 -22.54
C GLY A 107 -11.37 6.08 -22.92
N CYS A 108 -11.27 7.14 -22.14
CA CYS A 108 -10.46 8.31 -22.35
C CYS A 108 -9.52 8.45 -21.16
N ASP A 109 -8.30 8.06 -21.36
CA ASP A 109 -7.27 8.01 -20.35
C ASP A 109 -6.65 9.40 -20.08
N ARG A 110 -7.41 10.46 -20.26
CA ARG A 110 -6.98 11.83 -20.01
C ARG A 110 -8.11 12.60 -19.34
N ILE A 111 -7.86 12.98 -18.10
CA ILE A 111 -8.66 14.05 -17.46
C ILE A 111 -8.31 15.40 -18.09
N ASP A 112 -9.28 16.31 -18.09
CA ASP A 112 -9.01 17.71 -18.37
C ASP A 112 -8.02 18.23 -17.30
N PRO A 113 -6.96 18.96 -17.66
CA PRO A 113 -6.08 19.58 -16.68
C PRO A 113 -6.82 20.45 -15.65
N ALA A 114 -7.99 20.95 -15.98
CA ALA A 114 -8.86 21.69 -15.05
C ALA A 114 -9.43 20.82 -13.93
N ASP A 115 -9.54 19.50 -14.16
CA ASP A 115 -10.05 18.52 -13.19
C ASP A 115 -8.90 17.82 -12.44
N ALA A 116 -7.65 18.16 -12.76
CA ALA A 116 -6.49 17.63 -12.06
C ALA A 116 -6.45 18.10 -10.61
N PRO A 117 -5.90 17.29 -9.69
CA PRO A 117 -5.67 17.72 -8.33
C PRO A 117 -4.88 19.01 -8.27
N GLY A 118 -5.15 19.85 -7.29
CA GLY A 118 -4.36 21.07 -7.04
C GLY A 118 -2.88 20.73 -6.75
N LEU A 119 -2.02 21.75 -6.82
CA LEU A 119 -0.57 21.60 -6.64
C LEU A 119 -0.15 20.86 -5.36
N ALA A 120 -0.91 20.97 -4.27
CA ALA A 120 -0.63 20.29 -3.01
C ALA A 120 -1.18 18.84 -2.94
N ALA A 121 -1.32 18.16 -4.07
CA ALA A 121 -1.77 16.77 -4.14
C ALA A 121 -0.95 15.99 -5.16
N GLY A 122 -0.59 14.75 -4.82
CA GLY A 122 0.19 13.90 -5.74
C GLY A 122 0.70 12.61 -5.11
N TRP A 123 1.32 11.78 -5.95
CA TRP A 123 1.98 10.54 -5.57
C TRP A 123 3.31 10.83 -4.85
N ILE A 124 3.57 10.17 -3.74
CA ILE A 124 4.78 10.39 -2.94
C ILE A 124 5.89 9.36 -3.23
N ASP A 125 5.60 8.32 -3.98
CA ASP A 125 6.53 7.23 -4.28
C ASP A 125 6.80 7.04 -5.77
N TYR A 126 6.24 7.90 -6.62
CA TYR A 126 6.40 7.85 -8.06
C TYR A 126 7.51 8.79 -8.54
N SER A 127 8.61 8.22 -9.04
CA SER A 127 9.83 9.00 -9.41
C SER A 127 9.64 9.93 -10.60
N GLU A 128 8.60 9.73 -11.40
CA GLU A 128 8.29 10.59 -12.56
C GLU A 128 7.39 11.78 -12.18
N ASP A 129 6.92 11.83 -10.92
CA ASP A 129 6.06 12.88 -10.40
C ASP A 129 6.60 13.44 -9.07
N MET A 130 7.62 14.28 -9.16
CA MET A 130 8.28 14.84 -7.97
C MET A 130 7.72 16.20 -7.53
N HIS A 131 6.68 16.72 -8.23
CA HIS A 131 6.18 18.08 -7.95
C HIS A 131 5.74 18.27 -6.50
N ILE A 132 5.15 17.26 -5.89
CA ILE A 132 4.69 17.33 -4.50
C ILE A 132 5.87 17.45 -3.51
N TRP A 133 6.99 16.80 -3.81
CA TRP A 133 8.21 16.91 -3.03
C TRP A 133 8.89 18.27 -3.20
N GLU A 134 8.89 18.80 -4.43
CA GLU A 134 9.43 20.12 -4.74
C GLU A 134 8.62 21.24 -4.09
N GLU A 135 7.29 21.10 -4.06
CA GLU A 135 6.38 22.09 -3.50
C GLU A 135 6.39 22.10 -1.95
N LEU A 136 6.23 20.94 -1.32
CA LEU A 136 6.08 20.84 0.13
C LEU A 136 7.41 20.65 0.87
N GLY A 137 8.44 20.20 0.15
CA GLY A 137 9.68 19.75 0.76
C GLY A 137 9.48 18.48 1.62
N ALA A 138 10.59 17.85 2.05
CA ALA A 138 10.52 16.62 2.81
C ALA A 138 9.67 16.73 4.09
N ASN A 139 9.81 17.85 4.83
CA ASN A 139 9.04 18.05 6.06
C ASN A 139 7.53 18.12 5.81
N GLY A 140 7.12 18.81 4.73
CA GLY A 140 5.71 18.92 4.36
C GLY A 140 5.13 17.60 3.87
N VAL A 141 5.84 16.86 3.04
CA VAL A 141 5.43 15.53 2.57
C VAL A 141 5.27 14.57 3.74
N TRP A 142 6.24 14.49 4.64
CA TRP A 142 6.15 13.63 5.82
C TRP A 142 4.96 13.99 6.73
N ARG A 143 4.71 15.28 6.98
CA ARG A 143 3.57 15.68 7.80
C ARG A 143 2.25 15.30 7.12
N ALA A 144 2.09 15.65 5.84
CA ALA A 144 0.89 15.34 5.09
C ALA A 144 0.67 13.81 4.97
N TYR A 145 1.75 13.04 4.80
CA TYR A 145 1.68 11.58 4.80
C TYR A 145 1.16 11.03 6.14
N VAL A 146 1.72 11.46 7.27
CA VAL A 146 1.29 10.96 8.58
C VAL A 146 -0.16 11.35 8.87
N ASP A 147 -0.58 12.57 8.51
CA ASP A 147 -1.98 13.00 8.62
C ASP A 147 -2.91 12.09 7.80
N ALA A 148 -2.56 11.81 6.54
CA ALA A 148 -3.33 10.94 5.66
C ALA A 148 -3.31 9.47 6.15
N TRP A 149 -2.16 8.99 6.63
CA TRP A 149 -2.02 7.63 7.14
C TRP A 149 -2.85 7.41 8.41
N CYS A 150 -2.87 8.36 9.33
CA CYS A 150 -3.73 8.32 10.50
C CYS A 150 -5.21 8.38 10.12
N ALA A 151 -5.59 9.24 9.18
CA ALA A 151 -6.96 9.30 8.66
C ALA A 151 -7.39 7.97 7.99
N ALA A 152 -6.48 7.31 7.28
CA ALA A 152 -6.73 5.97 6.72
C ALA A 152 -6.94 4.93 7.81
N CYS A 153 -6.15 4.96 8.89
CA CYS A 153 -6.33 4.08 10.05
C CYS A 153 -7.70 4.29 10.73
N GLU A 154 -8.14 5.53 10.86
CA GLU A 154 -9.41 5.93 11.46
C GLU A 154 -10.61 5.67 10.55
N SER A 155 -10.38 5.47 9.26
CA SER A 155 -11.42 5.24 8.27
C SER A 155 -12.31 4.02 8.63
N PRO A 156 -13.64 4.10 8.37
CA PRO A 156 -14.56 2.99 8.59
C PRO A 156 -14.32 1.80 7.66
N LEU A 157 -13.41 1.90 6.69
CA LEU A 157 -13.08 0.84 5.74
C LEU A 157 -12.51 -0.41 6.40
N ALA A 158 -12.02 -0.30 7.62
CA ALA A 158 -11.53 -1.41 8.44
C ALA A 158 -10.49 -2.25 7.68
N PHE A 159 -9.42 -1.59 7.18
CA PHE A 159 -8.31 -2.28 6.54
C PHE A 159 -7.72 -3.36 7.44
N ASP A 160 -7.42 -4.52 6.86
CA ASP A 160 -6.84 -5.67 7.58
C ASP A 160 -5.40 -5.42 7.99
N SER A 161 -4.66 -4.66 7.17
CA SER A 161 -3.31 -4.19 7.46
C SER A 161 -3.04 -2.89 6.72
N MET A 162 -2.20 -2.02 7.29
CA MET A 162 -1.70 -0.83 6.59
C MET A 162 -0.41 -1.21 5.87
N ALA A 163 -0.41 -1.07 4.54
CA ALA A 163 0.70 -1.43 3.69
C ALA A 163 1.91 -0.49 3.90
N HIS A 164 3.09 -1.05 3.76
CA HIS A 164 4.40 -0.35 3.73
C HIS A 164 4.43 1.00 4.47
N PRO A 165 4.22 1.06 5.80
CA PRO A 165 4.32 2.30 6.57
C PRO A 165 5.65 3.00 6.32
N ASP A 166 5.67 4.33 6.46
CA ASP A 166 6.81 5.23 6.16
C ASP A 166 7.27 5.25 4.68
N LEU A 167 6.33 5.08 3.77
CA LEU A 167 6.56 5.15 2.32
C LEU A 167 7.38 6.38 1.85
N PRO A 168 7.32 7.58 2.50
CA PRO A 168 8.19 8.71 2.16
C PRO A 168 9.70 8.41 2.26
N MET A 169 10.12 7.34 2.94
CA MET A 169 11.51 6.88 2.90
C MET A 169 11.98 6.52 1.49
N ARG A 170 11.07 6.30 0.54
CA ARG A 170 11.35 5.91 -0.85
C ARG A 170 12.45 6.74 -1.49
N PHE A 171 12.46 8.04 -1.26
CA PHE A 171 13.42 8.98 -1.86
C PHE A 171 14.48 9.50 -0.88
N SER A 172 14.64 8.84 0.27
CA SER A 172 15.60 9.26 1.29
C SER A 172 17.07 9.28 0.80
N GLN A 173 17.40 8.44 -0.18
CA GLN A 173 18.72 8.39 -0.80
C GLN A 173 18.88 9.36 -1.98
N ASP A 174 17.78 9.90 -2.47
CA ASP A 174 17.72 10.83 -3.60
C ASP A 174 17.72 12.30 -3.15
N GLY A 175 18.06 12.56 -1.89
CA GLY A 175 18.15 13.90 -1.30
C GLY A 175 16.93 14.34 -0.49
N TRP A 176 15.88 13.52 -0.42
CA TRP A 176 14.66 13.78 0.35
C TRP A 176 14.70 13.07 1.71
N SER A 177 15.70 13.38 2.50
CA SER A 177 15.88 12.75 3.82
C SER A 177 14.69 12.99 4.74
N ALA A 178 14.44 12.02 5.62
CA ALA A 178 13.45 12.17 6.67
C ALA A 178 13.72 13.41 7.54
N PRO A 179 12.67 14.08 8.04
CA PRO A 179 12.83 15.26 8.90
C PRO A 179 13.55 14.91 10.21
N THR A 180 14.18 15.88 10.82
CA THR A 180 14.89 15.70 12.11
C THR A 180 14.00 15.26 13.26
N ASN A 181 12.69 15.52 13.16
CA ASN A 181 11.67 15.11 14.13
C ASN A 181 10.89 13.86 13.69
N VAL A 182 11.40 13.07 12.76
CA VAL A 182 10.70 11.88 12.24
C VAL A 182 10.28 10.91 13.33
N GLU A 183 11.04 10.81 14.41
CA GLU A 183 10.70 9.95 15.54
C GLU A 183 9.37 10.35 16.20
N SER A 184 9.08 11.65 16.32
CA SER A 184 7.78 12.13 16.83
C SER A 184 6.63 11.76 15.88
N LEU A 185 6.86 11.80 14.56
CA LEU A 185 5.89 11.37 13.56
C LEU A 185 5.63 9.86 13.63
N TRP A 186 6.66 9.07 13.86
CA TRP A 186 6.55 7.63 14.07
C TRP A 186 5.81 7.28 15.37
N ASP A 187 6.01 8.03 16.45
CA ASP A 187 5.27 7.86 17.70
C ASP A 187 3.77 8.11 17.47
N GLU A 188 3.42 9.12 16.68
CA GLU A 188 2.04 9.43 16.29
C GLU A 188 1.42 8.30 15.47
N MET A 189 2.13 7.78 14.46
CA MET A 189 1.68 6.62 13.68
C MET A 189 1.46 5.39 14.56
N ALA A 190 2.38 5.10 15.47
CA ALA A 190 2.26 3.95 16.36
C ALA A 190 1.06 4.06 17.30
N ALA A 191 0.81 5.25 17.85
CA ALA A 191 -0.37 5.52 18.67
C ALA A 191 -1.66 5.35 17.87
N CYS A 192 -1.71 5.92 16.66
CA CYS A 192 -2.88 5.82 15.78
C CYS A 192 -3.20 4.36 15.41
N ALA A 193 -2.20 3.57 15.03
CA ALA A 193 -2.40 2.15 14.71
C ALA A 193 -2.92 1.35 15.90
N HIS A 194 -2.37 1.63 17.10
CA HIS A 194 -2.82 1.02 18.35
C HIS A 194 -4.29 1.37 18.66
N ASP A 195 -4.63 2.67 18.66
CA ASP A 195 -5.95 3.17 19.06
C ASP A 195 -7.05 2.71 18.10
N THR A 196 -6.71 2.51 16.83
CA THR A 196 -7.62 2.02 15.79
C THR A 196 -7.57 0.50 15.61
N ASN A 197 -6.72 -0.19 16.37
CA ASN A 197 -6.50 -1.65 16.27
C ASN A 197 -6.14 -2.10 14.84
N ARG A 198 -5.33 -1.31 14.13
CA ARG A 198 -4.82 -1.68 12.81
C ARG A 198 -3.56 -2.52 12.94
N ARG A 199 -3.45 -3.51 12.06
CA ARG A 199 -2.16 -4.15 11.78
C ARG A 199 -1.35 -3.27 10.84
N ILE A 200 -0.05 -3.51 10.82
CA ILE A 200 0.82 -2.90 9.80
C ILE A 200 1.55 -3.98 9.02
N GLU A 201 1.92 -3.69 7.81
CA GLU A 201 2.76 -4.57 7.01
C GLU A 201 4.24 -4.30 7.28
N LEU A 202 5.01 -5.36 7.48
CA LEU A 202 6.47 -5.34 7.30
C LEU A 202 6.75 -5.77 5.85
N SER A 203 7.01 -4.81 4.98
CA SER A 203 7.22 -5.03 3.54
C SER A 203 8.71 -5.09 3.20
N THR A 204 9.08 -6.06 2.36
CA THR A 204 10.45 -6.19 1.86
C THR A 204 10.69 -5.42 0.56
N ALA A 205 9.68 -4.72 0.03
CA ALA A 205 9.77 -3.96 -1.22
C ALA A 205 10.86 -2.89 -1.20
N SER A 206 11.07 -2.23 -0.06
CA SER A 206 12.11 -1.23 0.15
C SER A 206 13.50 -1.72 -0.25
N LEU A 207 13.83 -2.96 0.08
CA LEU A 207 15.11 -3.57 -0.23
C LEU A 207 15.32 -3.73 -1.75
N ARG A 208 14.25 -4.06 -2.50
CA ARG A 208 14.31 -4.12 -3.97
C ARG A 208 14.43 -2.73 -4.60
N LYS A 209 13.90 -1.72 -3.91
CA LYS A 209 14.03 -0.30 -4.29
C LYS A 209 15.40 0.29 -3.88
N GLY A 210 16.31 -0.51 -3.30
CA GLY A 210 17.68 -0.12 -2.93
C GLY A 210 17.78 0.59 -1.57
N LEU A 211 16.73 0.61 -0.78
CA LEU A 211 16.78 1.17 0.57
C LEU A 211 17.53 0.25 1.53
N PRO A 212 18.17 0.80 2.57
CA PRO A 212 18.97 0.01 3.52
C PRO A 212 18.12 -0.70 4.58
N ASP A 213 16.82 -0.38 4.71
CA ASP A 213 15.92 -0.90 5.73
C ASP A 213 14.57 -1.29 5.11
N TYR A 214 13.72 -1.94 5.86
CA TYR A 214 12.37 -2.37 5.46
C TYR A 214 11.40 -1.18 5.44
N TYR A 215 10.17 -1.42 4.96
CA TYR A 215 9.00 -0.64 5.31
C TYR A 215 8.19 -1.43 6.38
N PRO A 216 8.02 -0.91 7.59
CA PRO A 216 8.63 0.32 8.12
C PRO A 216 10.13 0.14 8.44
N ALA A 217 10.83 1.27 8.54
CA ALA A 217 12.18 1.32 9.07
C ALA A 217 12.22 0.74 10.50
N THR A 218 13.36 0.15 10.87
CA THR A 218 13.55 -0.54 12.16
C THR A 218 13.05 0.28 13.35
N GLY A 219 13.36 1.58 13.39
CA GLY A 219 12.93 2.46 14.49
C GLY A 219 11.42 2.63 14.60
N LEU A 220 10.69 2.64 13.48
CA LEU A 220 9.23 2.67 13.48
C LEU A 220 8.64 1.30 13.82
N LEU A 221 9.21 0.21 13.32
CA LEU A 221 8.79 -1.16 13.65
C LEU A 221 8.85 -1.42 15.16
N GLU A 222 9.93 -0.97 15.81
CA GLU A 222 10.07 -1.08 17.28
C GLU A 222 9.01 -0.26 18.04
N ARG A 223 8.59 0.89 17.50
CA ARG A 223 7.52 1.70 18.08
C ARG A 223 6.17 1.02 17.96
N PHE A 224 5.87 0.45 16.81
CA PHE A 224 4.67 -0.38 16.63
C PHE A 224 4.65 -1.57 17.61
N PHE A 225 5.78 -2.26 17.77
CA PHE A 225 5.88 -3.35 18.73
C PHE A 225 5.61 -2.87 20.18
N LYS A 226 6.25 -1.78 20.60
CA LYS A 226 6.06 -1.19 21.94
C LYS A 226 4.61 -0.74 22.19
N ALA A 227 3.94 -0.27 21.14
CA ALA A 227 2.52 0.08 21.19
C ALA A 227 1.58 -1.13 21.15
N GLY A 228 2.09 -2.35 20.96
CA GLY A 228 1.27 -3.57 20.88
C GLY A 228 0.57 -3.77 19.54
N VAL A 229 1.03 -3.11 18.49
CA VAL A 229 0.50 -3.23 17.13
C VAL A 229 0.97 -4.54 16.51
N SER A 230 0.06 -5.33 15.97
CA SER A 230 0.37 -6.57 15.26
C SER A 230 0.85 -6.30 13.83
N ILE A 231 1.63 -7.25 13.28
CA ILE A 231 2.15 -7.13 11.91
C ILE A 231 1.64 -8.23 10.99
N THR A 232 1.66 -7.94 9.69
CA THR A 232 1.73 -8.89 8.59
C THR A 232 3.10 -8.76 7.92
N ILE A 233 3.52 -9.74 7.12
CA ILE A 233 4.79 -9.66 6.38
C ILE A 233 4.47 -9.89 4.90
N GLY A 234 4.89 -8.96 4.06
CA GLY A 234 4.65 -8.99 2.62
C GLY A 234 5.91 -8.76 1.79
N SER A 235 5.89 -9.26 0.56
CA SER A 235 6.96 -8.97 -0.41
C SER A 235 6.59 -7.85 -1.38
N ASP A 236 5.31 -7.47 -1.45
CA ASP A 236 4.82 -6.47 -2.40
C ASP A 236 5.33 -6.78 -3.82
N ALA A 237 5.10 -8.03 -4.25
CA ALA A 237 5.67 -8.57 -5.47
C ALA A 237 4.83 -8.20 -6.69
N HIS A 238 5.39 -7.42 -7.60
CA HIS A 238 4.77 -7.04 -8.87
C HIS A 238 5.14 -7.98 -10.03
N ILE A 239 6.15 -8.82 -9.86
CA ILE A 239 6.57 -9.85 -10.82
C ILE A 239 6.83 -11.18 -10.10
N ALA A 240 6.76 -12.27 -10.85
CA ALA A 240 6.86 -13.62 -10.28
C ALA A 240 8.20 -13.91 -9.55
N SER A 241 9.30 -13.28 -9.96
CA SER A 241 10.61 -13.42 -9.31
C SER A 241 10.68 -12.79 -7.92
N ASP A 242 9.79 -11.86 -7.62
CA ASP A 242 9.79 -11.09 -6.37
C ASP A 242 8.92 -11.74 -5.29
N ILE A 243 8.13 -12.74 -5.68
CA ILE A 243 7.29 -13.47 -4.74
C ILE A 243 8.16 -14.12 -3.66
N CYS A 244 7.79 -13.91 -2.41
CA CYS A 244 8.51 -14.35 -1.21
C CYS A 244 9.91 -13.74 -1.05
N PHE A 245 10.26 -12.69 -1.80
CA PHE A 245 11.56 -12.04 -1.65
C PHE A 245 11.78 -11.57 -0.21
N GLY A 246 12.87 -11.99 0.42
CA GLY A 246 13.30 -11.53 1.74
C GLY A 246 12.36 -11.87 2.92
N ILE A 247 11.33 -12.69 2.73
CA ILE A 247 10.33 -12.97 3.79
C ILE A 247 10.97 -13.62 5.03
N LEU A 248 11.89 -14.57 4.86
CA LEU A 248 12.55 -15.23 5.98
C LEU A 248 13.45 -14.27 6.77
N GLU A 249 14.10 -13.36 6.09
CA GLU A 249 14.92 -12.31 6.69
C GLU A 249 14.04 -11.28 7.41
N ALA A 250 12.91 -10.91 6.83
CA ALA A 250 11.92 -10.04 7.46
C ALA A 250 11.32 -10.67 8.73
N GLN A 251 11.08 -11.99 8.74
CA GLN A 251 10.65 -12.69 9.95
C GLN A 251 11.70 -12.62 11.07
N LYS A 252 12.99 -12.81 10.73
CA LYS A 252 14.09 -12.66 11.70
C LYS A 252 14.20 -11.23 12.20
N HIS A 253 14.00 -10.27 11.32
CA HIS A 253 14.01 -8.84 11.65
C HIS A 253 12.85 -8.50 12.60
N ALA A 254 11.64 -8.95 12.31
CA ALA A 254 10.49 -8.81 13.19
C ALA A 254 10.72 -9.44 14.58
N PHE A 255 11.33 -10.64 14.59
CA PHE A 255 11.68 -11.31 15.84
C PHE A 255 12.70 -10.49 16.66
N ALA A 256 13.71 -9.90 16.00
CA ALA A 256 14.68 -9.03 16.66
C ALA A 256 14.04 -7.75 17.24
N ALA A 257 13.00 -7.21 16.59
CA ALA A 257 12.21 -6.09 17.09
C ALA A 257 11.25 -6.46 18.24
N GLY A 258 11.09 -7.78 18.54
CA GLY A 258 10.30 -8.29 19.67
C GLY A 258 9.06 -9.10 19.28
N TYR A 259 8.65 -9.13 18.02
CA TYR A 259 7.51 -9.92 17.55
C TYR A 259 7.76 -11.42 17.67
N ARG A 260 6.67 -12.22 17.85
CA ARG A 260 6.77 -13.67 18.05
C ARG A 260 5.73 -14.43 17.24
#